data_da1a7b5d320b6836368ca7366fee636d
#
_entry.id   da1a7b5d320b6836368ca7366fee636d
#
_cell.length_a   1.000
_cell.length_b   1.000
_cell.length_c   1.000
_cell.angle_alpha   90.00
_cell.angle_beta   90.00
_cell.angle_gamma   90.00
#
_symmetry.space_group_name_H-M   'P 1'
#
loop_
_entity.id
_entity.type
_entity.pdbx_description
1 polymer ?
#
loop_
_entity_poly.entity_id
_entity_poly.type
_entity_poly.pdbx_seq_one_letter_code
_entity_poly.pdbx_strand_id
1 'polypeptide(L)'
;VSAVADPFEARRVAGATGLLRSFNEVGLLSAADVHVAARLAELVSEESEAVALAVALAVRGPRLGHVFVDLATVRDTAAVESDEPVDLSGLPWPDVDEWLGGLAGSELVAVGEGEVGARPLRLLGTRLYLDRYWREERSVAADLNEMRASGRLQVIAGGPGTGKTTRIAHVVAELIGVGAAGGARPPLIALAAPTGKAAARLQEAVHEEAAQLSVDESVRELLMRLRASTLHRLLGWRPGSHSRFAHDRGNRLPHDVVIVDETSMVSLSLMARLVEAVRPQARLILVGDPGQLTSIEAGVVLGDIVGPGVGEGIVVLDRVHRYGGRIASLADAIRAGDPDRTVAALGGAPGEVTWFGVDPHENEADLGPVRERAVTAGSAVFAAARAGAGEDALEALGRFRLLCAHRRGPYGVSDWASRMVGWLAAELPDLDADQRDYVGRPLLVTENDYELGLYNGDTGVIIAGPDGGSRPTAAFERGGELLRFSPLRLGAVDTVYAMTIHKSQGSQFDTAAVLLPDPSSRILTRELLYTAVTRARRELILVGTEEAVRAAVERPVARASGLRERLWG
;
A
#
# COMPACT_ATOMS: atom_id res chain seq x y z
N VAL A 1 -3.98 35.90 -9.75
CA VAL A 1 -4.90 36.41 -8.72
C VAL A 1 -4.70 35.52 -7.52
N SER A 2 -4.03 36.07 -6.47
CA SER A 2 -3.81 35.35 -5.20
C SER A 2 -5.17 34.95 -4.64
N ALA A 3 -5.47 33.66 -4.60
CA ALA A 3 -6.68 33.17 -3.95
C ALA A 3 -6.63 33.60 -2.48
N VAL A 4 -7.60 34.37 -2.05
CA VAL A 4 -7.76 34.74 -0.63
C VAL A 4 -7.94 33.44 0.13
N ALA A 5 -6.96 33.11 0.96
CA ALA A 5 -6.96 31.91 1.74
C ALA A 5 -8.21 31.85 2.63
N ASP A 6 -8.98 30.77 2.50
CA ASP A 6 -10.15 30.54 3.36
C ASP A 6 -9.69 30.41 4.82
N PRO A 7 -10.04 31.36 5.70
CA PRO A 7 -9.65 31.31 7.10
C PRO A 7 -10.30 30.15 7.88
N PHE A 8 -11.27 29.46 7.27
CA PHE A 8 -11.95 28.29 7.84
C PHE A 8 -11.40 26.95 7.32
N GLU A 9 -10.32 26.98 6.53
CA GLU A 9 -9.68 25.75 6.09
C GLU A 9 -9.16 24.96 7.30
N ALA A 10 -9.67 23.75 7.51
CA ALA A 10 -9.34 22.89 8.65
C ALA A 10 -7.83 22.55 8.80
N ARG A 11 -7.02 22.86 7.79
CA ARG A 11 -5.57 22.66 7.80
C ARG A 11 -4.80 23.83 8.43
N ARG A 12 -5.42 25.00 8.59
CA ARG A 12 -4.81 26.22 9.11
C ARG A 12 -5.04 26.38 10.59
N VAL A 13 -4.02 26.88 11.29
CA VAL A 13 -4.07 27.14 12.74
C VAL A 13 -4.09 28.64 12.97
N ALA A 14 -5.25 29.18 13.32
CA ALA A 14 -5.46 30.63 13.54
C ALA A 14 -4.55 31.20 14.65
N GLY A 15 -4.14 30.38 15.62
CA GLY A 15 -3.27 30.77 16.74
C GLY A 15 -1.78 30.48 16.53
N ALA A 16 -1.36 30.02 15.35
CA ALA A 16 0.04 29.78 15.08
C ALA A 16 0.82 31.09 14.98
N THR A 17 2.06 31.10 15.48
CA THR A 17 2.95 32.27 15.47
C THR A 17 4.31 31.92 14.88
N GLY A 18 5.10 32.93 14.51
CA GLY A 18 6.47 32.77 14.05
C GLY A 18 6.64 31.82 12.89
N LEU A 19 7.69 31.00 12.93
CA LEU A 19 8.01 30.03 11.88
C LEU A 19 6.89 29.02 11.67
N LEU A 20 6.26 28.51 12.73
CA LEU A 20 5.16 27.54 12.61
C LEU A 20 4.00 28.11 11.80
N ARG A 21 3.69 29.40 11.97
CA ARG A 21 2.66 30.09 11.20
C ARG A 21 3.04 30.17 9.71
N SER A 22 4.25 30.65 9.41
CA SER A 22 4.70 30.82 8.02
C SER A 22 4.64 29.51 7.22
N PHE A 23 5.08 28.41 7.85
CA PHE A 23 5.07 27.09 7.21
C PHE A 23 3.68 26.43 7.14
N ASN A 24 2.77 26.77 8.07
CA ASN A 24 1.38 26.30 8.03
C ASN A 24 0.56 27.08 7.00
N GLU A 25 0.76 28.39 6.83
CA GLU A 25 0.04 29.23 5.87
C GLU A 25 0.25 28.77 4.42
N VAL A 26 1.44 28.29 4.08
CA VAL A 26 1.72 27.70 2.75
C VAL A 26 1.28 26.25 2.62
N GLY A 27 0.74 25.66 3.70
CA GLY A 27 0.26 24.27 3.72
C GLY A 27 1.34 23.21 3.85
N LEU A 28 2.61 23.58 4.13
CA LEU A 28 3.67 22.61 4.39
C LEU A 28 3.42 21.83 5.68
N LEU A 29 3.01 22.53 6.74
CA LEU A 29 2.62 21.93 8.02
C LEU A 29 1.10 21.85 8.13
N SER A 30 0.59 20.73 8.59
CA SER A 30 -0.82 20.58 8.95
C SER A 30 -1.11 21.11 10.34
N ALA A 31 -2.38 21.28 10.68
CA ALA A 31 -2.78 21.68 12.02
C ALA A 31 -2.25 20.73 13.11
N ALA A 32 -2.22 19.42 12.84
CA ALA A 32 -1.69 18.42 13.78
C ALA A 32 -0.19 18.62 14.04
N ASP A 33 0.60 18.91 12.99
CA ASP A 33 2.04 19.14 13.11
C ASP A 33 2.32 20.37 14.01
N VAL A 34 1.58 21.45 13.76
CA VAL A 34 1.70 22.71 14.53
C VAL A 34 1.31 22.51 15.99
N HIS A 35 0.15 21.89 16.25
CA HIS A 35 -0.32 21.71 17.63
C HIS A 35 0.59 20.79 18.45
N VAL A 36 1.10 19.70 17.87
CA VAL A 36 2.03 18.81 18.57
C VAL A 36 3.34 19.53 18.87
N ALA A 37 3.90 20.26 17.90
CA ALA A 37 5.13 21.02 18.09
C ALA A 37 4.97 22.10 19.16
N ALA A 38 3.93 22.92 19.07
CA ALA A 38 3.64 23.96 20.07
C ALA A 38 3.45 23.37 21.47
N ARG A 39 2.72 22.26 21.59
CA ARG A 39 2.49 21.61 22.89
C ARG A 39 3.76 21.04 23.50
N LEU A 40 4.64 20.40 22.68
CA LEU A 40 5.91 19.89 23.18
C LEU A 40 6.84 21.03 23.60
N ALA A 41 6.93 22.12 22.84
CA ALA A 41 7.70 23.31 23.21
C ALA A 41 7.21 23.91 24.55
N GLU A 42 5.90 24.07 24.73
CA GLU A 42 5.30 24.55 25.95
C GLU A 42 5.66 23.70 27.18
N LEU A 43 5.65 22.36 27.05
CA LEU A 43 5.92 21.43 28.15
C LEU A 43 7.33 21.54 28.74
N VAL A 44 8.30 22.00 27.96
CA VAL A 44 9.69 22.16 28.38
C VAL A 44 10.14 23.65 28.36
N SER A 45 9.21 24.56 28.15
CA SER A 45 9.50 26.02 28.02
C SER A 45 10.55 26.31 26.93
N GLU A 46 10.44 25.63 25.78
CA GLU A 46 11.32 25.86 24.63
C GLU A 46 10.88 27.16 23.92
N GLU A 47 11.78 28.12 23.84
CA GLU A 47 11.51 29.44 23.22
C GLU A 47 11.98 29.51 21.76
N SER A 48 12.81 28.56 21.30
CA SER A 48 13.36 28.55 19.93
C SER A 48 12.30 28.17 18.90
N GLU A 49 11.92 29.12 18.05
CA GLU A 49 11.03 28.86 16.91
C GLU A 49 11.64 27.86 15.94
N ALA A 50 12.96 27.84 15.76
CA ALA A 50 13.64 26.89 14.92
C ALA A 50 13.53 25.46 15.46
N VAL A 51 13.68 25.26 16.78
CA VAL A 51 13.44 23.95 17.41
C VAL A 51 12.00 23.52 17.24
N ALA A 52 11.03 24.41 17.47
CA ALA A 52 9.60 24.11 17.28
C ALA A 52 9.29 23.71 15.82
N LEU A 53 9.89 24.38 14.83
CA LEU A 53 9.77 24.01 13.42
C LEU A 53 10.32 22.59 13.14
N ALA A 54 11.50 22.26 13.69
CA ALA A 54 12.08 20.93 13.55
C ALA A 54 11.19 19.84 14.13
N VAL A 55 10.59 20.10 15.31
CA VAL A 55 9.59 19.21 15.93
C VAL A 55 8.41 18.99 14.99
N ALA A 56 7.84 20.06 14.41
CA ALA A 56 6.71 19.98 13.48
C ALA A 56 7.05 19.16 12.23
N LEU A 57 8.27 19.34 11.67
CA LEU A 57 8.75 18.57 10.52
C LEU A 57 8.95 17.09 10.87
N ALA A 58 9.49 16.79 12.06
CA ALA A 58 9.64 15.42 12.53
C ALA A 58 8.29 14.73 12.77
N VAL A 59 7.26 15.44 13.24
CA VAL A 59 5.88 14.93 13.38
C VAL A 59 5.24 14.69 12.02
N ARG A 60 5.51 15.56 11.05
CA ARG A 60 5.04 15.43 9.67
C ARG A 60 5.63 14.21 8.95
N GLY A 61 6.91 13.92 9.18
CA GLY A 61 7.68 12.91 8.45
C GLY A 61 6.96 11.56 8.31
N PRO A 62 6.52 10.90 9.39
CA PRO A 62 5.86 9.59 9.33
C PRO A 62 4.57 9.56 8.50
N ARG A 63 3.84 10.64 8.44
CA ARG A 63 2.62 10.78 7.62
C ARG A 63 2.93 10.74 6.13
N LEU A 64 4.16 11.11 5.74
CA LEU A 64 4.69 11.06 4.39
C LEU A 64 5.53 9.79 4.12
N GLY A 65 5.58 8.89 5.09
CA GLY A 65 6.33 7.64 4.98
C GLY A 65 7.81 7.74 5.38
N HIS A 66 8.30 8.90 5.85
CA HIS A 66 9.67 9.09 6.32
C HIS A 66 9.82 8.62 7.77
N VAL A 67 10.95 7.98 8.07
CA VAL A 67 11.32 7.57 9.43
C VAL A 67 12.02 8.72 10.17
N PHE A 68 12.74 9.56 9.44
CA PHE A 68 13.39 10.76 9.95
C PHE A 68 13.26 11.92 8.96
N VAL A 69 13.61 13.12 9.41
CA VAL A 69 13.80 14.30 8.57
C VAL A 69 15.28 14.65 8.56
N ASP A 70 15.88 14.77 7.39
CA ASP A 70 17.26 15.26 7.24
C ASP A 70 17.23 16.79 7.13
N LEU A 71 17.69 17.47 8.19
CA LEU A 71 17.65 18.93 8.30
C LEU A 71 18.61 19.63 7.33
N ALA A 72 19.63 18.94 6.84
CA ALA A 72 20.54 19.49 5.84
C ALA A 72 19.88 19.59 4.44
N THR A 73 18.92 18.71 4.13
CA THR A 73 18.30 18.62 2.81
C THR A 73 16.81 18.94 2.79
N VAL A 74 16.17 19.10 3.95
CA VAL A 74 14.72 19.30 4.06
C VAL A 74 14.22 20.51 3.28
N ARG A 75 15.01 21.58 3.21
CA ARG A 75 14.69 22.78 2.43
C ARG A 75 14.44 22.45 0.95
N ASP A 76 15.25 21.56 0.38
CA ASP A 76 15.22 21.23 -1.05
C ASP A 76 14.25 20.06 -1.34
N THR A 77 14.00 19.22 -0.33
CA THR A 77 13.19 18.00 -0.47
C THR A 77 11.75 18.16 0.03
N ALA A 78 11.48 19.15 0.87
CA ALA A 78 10.16 19.41 1.40
C ALA A 78 9.15 19.80 0.31
N ALA A 79 7.91 19.38 0.50
CA ALA A 79 6.84 19.64 -0.44
C ALA A 79 5.48 19.70 0.25
N VAL A 80 4.59 20.52 -0.27
CA VAL A 80 3.19 20.57 0.16
C VAL A 80 2.44 19.38 -0.42
N GLU A 81 1.51 18.82 0.36
CA GLU A 81 0.55 17.80 -0.12
C GLU A 81 -0.59 18.50 -0.89
N SER A 82 -0.26 19.03 -2.06
CA SER A 82 -1.17 19.74 -2.96
C SER A 82 -1.06 19.16 -4.36
N ASP A 83 -2.14 19.23 -5.14
CA ASP A 83 -2.14 18.85 -6.56
C ASP A 83 -1.41 19.89 -7.42
N GLU A 84 -1.25 21.12 -6.91
CA GLU A 84 -0.50 22.18 -7.56
C GLU A 84 0.87 22.37 -6.89
N PRO A 85 1.94 22.63 -7.69
CA PRO A 85 3.26 22.94 -7.13
C PRO A 85 3.22 24.25 -6.32
N VAL A 86 3.76 24.21 -5.09
CA VAL A 86 3.88 25.39 -4.23
C VAL A 86 5.36 25.75 -4.14
N ASP A 87 5.69 27.01 -4.43
CA ASP A 87 7.06 27.52 -4.25
C ASP A 87 7.34 27.73 -2.74
N LEU A 88 8.31 26.99 -2.23
CA LEU A 88 8.77 27.04 -0.84
C LEU A 88 10.08 27.80 -0.66
N SER A 89 10.66 28.36 -1.74
CA SER A 89 11.96 29.03 -1.72
C SER A 89 11.97 30.29 -0.85
N GLY A 90 10.81 30.96 -0.76
CA GLY A 90 10.63 32.18 0.03
C GLY A 90 10.39 31.95 1.53
N LEU A 91 10.32 30.71 2.00
CA LEU A 91 10.13 30.42 3.42
C LEU A 91 11.39 30.74 4.24
N PRO A 92 11.22 31.23 5.48
CA PRO A 92 12.34 31.57 6.38
C PRO A 92 12.93 30.30 7.02
N TRP A 93 13.63 29.48 6.21
CA TRP A 93 14.34 28.31 6.72
C TRP A 93 15.50 28.71 7.61
N PRO A 94 15.66 28.09 8.81
CA PRO A 94 16.83 28.33 9.67
C PRO A 94 18.15 27.95 8.98
N ASP A 95 19.24 28.59 9.40
CA ASP A 95 20.58 28.11 9.06
C ASP A 95 20.79 26.72 9.66
N VAL A 96 21.40 25.81 8.90
CA VAL A 96 21.50 24.39 9.29
C VAL A 96 22.35 24.20 10.54
N ASP A 97 23.50 24.88 10.64
CA ASP A 97 24.43 24.73 11.77
C ASP A 97 23.85 25.32 13.05
N GLU A 98 23.20 26.50 12.96
CA GLU A 98 22.51 27.12 14.07
C GLU A 98 21.32 26.26 14.52
N TRP A 99 20.60 25.67 13.56
CA TRP A 99 19.46 24.78 13.82
C TRP A 99 19.87 23.52 14.58
N LEU A 100 20.93 22.86 14.11
CA LEU A 100 21.49 21.66 14.76
C LEU A 100 22.03 22.00 16.16
N GLY A 101 22.69 23.16 16.32
CA GLY A 101 23.15 23.63 17.62
C GLY A 101 22.04 23.87 18.61
N GLY A 102 20.93 24.53 18.18
CA GLY A 102 19.73 24.74 18.98
C GLY A 102 19.06 23.43 19.40
N LEU A 103 18.93 22.49 18.47
CA LEU A 103 18.37 21.17 18.75
C LEU A 103 19.22 20.36 19.74
N ALA A 104 20.53 20.39 19.61
CA ALA A 104 21.43 19.70 20.53
C ALA A 104 21.33 20.22 21.98
N GLY A 105 20.99 21.50 22.16
CA GLY A 105 20.77 22.13 23.46
C GLY A 105 19.38 21.93 24.06
N SER A 106 18.40 21.50 23.25
CA SER A 106 17.00 21.41 23.68
C SER A 106 16.72 20.20 24.58
N GLU A 107 15.87 20.37 25.59
CA GLU A 107 15.38 19.29 26.44
C GLU A 107 14.49 18.28 25.68
N LEU A 108 13.97 18.64 24.53
CA LEU A 108 13.16 17.77 23.68
C LEU A 108 14.00 16.73 22.93
N VAL A 109 15.31 16.93 22.79
CA VAL A 109 16.15 16.17 21.86
C VAL A 109 17.23 15.36 22.57
N ALA A 110 17.26 14.05 22.34
CA ALA A 110 18.39 13.20 22.67
C ALA A 110 19.39 13.21 21.52
N VAL A 111 20.67 13.44 21.80
CA VAL A 111 21.74 13.48 20.79
C VAL A 111 22.51 12.15 20.78
N GLY A 112 22.74 11.62 19.60
CA GLY A 112 23.50 10.39 19.41
C GLY A 112 22.73 9.10 19.70
N GLU A 113 23.42 7.95 19.63
CA GLU A 113 22.82 6.61 19.78
C GLU A 113 22.72 6.12 21.24
N GLY A 114 23.24 6.88 22.18
CA GLY A 114 23.22 6.53 23.60
C GLY A 114 21.80 6.51 24.20
N GLU A 115 21.63 5.73 25.27
CA GLU A 115 20.40 5.79 26.07
C GLU A 115 20.42 7.06 26.91
N VAL A 116 19.77 8.09 26.43
CA VAL A 116 19.45 9.30 27.18
C VAL A 116 17.98 9.19 27.56
N GLY A 117 17.59 9.66 28.76
CA GLY A 117 16.22 9.52 29.29
C GLY A 117 15.10 9.83 28.27
N ALA A 118 13.87 9.59 28.62
CA ALA A 118 12.71 9.67 27.72
C ALA A 118 12.56 11.08 27.10
N ARG A 119 13.15 11.31 25.92
CA ARG A 119 12.98 12.51 25.13
C ARG A 119 12.18 12.18 23.85
N PRO A 120 11.30 13.06 23.39
CA PRO A 120 10.43 12.75 22.25
C PRO A 120 11.16 12.68 20.90
N LEU A 121 12.33 13.33 20.80
CA LEU A 121 13.10 13.39 19.56
C LEU A 121 14.52 12.87 19.74
N ARG A 122 15.14 12.48 18.62
CA ARG A 122 16.52 12.03 18.56
C ARG A 122 17.24 12.60 17.35
N LEU A 123 18.39 13.19 17.59
CA LEU A 123 19.25 13.78 16.58
C LEU A 123 20.50 12.91 16.35
N LEU A 124 20.70 12.46 15.11
CA LEU A 124 21.87 11.70 14.65
C LEU A 124 22.50 12.43 13.45
N GLY A 125 23.59 13.15 13.67
CA GLY A 125 24.14 14.04 12.65
C GLY A 125 23.10 15.08 12.25
N THR A 126 22.67 15.09 10.99
CA THR A 126 21.63 16.00 10.47
C THR A 126 20.21 15.39 10.51
N ARG A 127 20.09 14.11 10.91
CA ARG A 127 18.84 13.35 10.87
C ARG A 127 18.07 13.47 12.19
N LEU A 128 16.88 14.04 12.12
CA LEU A 128 15.98 14.20 13.26
C LEU A 128 14.85 13.17 13.19
N TYR A 129 14.77 12.32 14.19
CA TYR A 129 13.75 11.29 14.37
C TYR A 129 12.74 11.69 15.44
N LEU A 130 11.51 11.24 15.35
CA LEU A 130 10.75 10.93 16.56
C LEU A 130 11.41 9.72 17.22
N ASP A 131 11.76 9.79 18.51
CA ASP A 131 12.55 8.77 19.24
C ASP A 131 11.93 7.36 19.13
N ARG A 132 10.60 7.27 19.08
CA ARG A 132 9.89 6.01 18.86
C ARG A 132 10.34 5.31 17.57
N TYR A 133 10.40 6.02 16.44
CA TYR A 133 10.75 5.43 15.15
C TYR A 133 12.23 5.05 15.08
N TRP A 134 13.09 5.82 15.71
CA TRP A 134 14.51 5.46 15.86
C TRP A 134 14.66 4.14 16.64
N ARG A 135 13.93 3.98 17.76
CA ARG A 135 13.95 2.75 18.57
C ARG A 135 13.41 1.56 17.80
N GLU A 136 12.29 1.74 17.07
CA GLU A 136 11.69 0.69 16.25
C GLU A 136 12.67 0.27 15.14
N GLU A 137 13.30 1.20 14.44
CA GLU A 137 14.28 0.91 13.38
C GLU A 137 15.50 0.15 13.92
N ARG A 138 16.06 0.60 15.03
CA ARG A 138 17.17 -0.07 15.72
C ARG A 138 16.80 -1.48 16.17
N SER A 139 15.62 -1.65 16.75
CA SER A 139 15.15 -2.96 17.21
C SER A 139 14.92 -3.92 16.05
N VAL A 140 14.27 -3.46 14.97
CA VAL A 140 14.05 -4.27 13.76
C VAL A 140 15.38 -4.70 13.16
N ALA A 141 16.34 -3.80 13.02
CA ALA A 141 17.66 -4.14 12.50
C ALA A 141 18.38 -5.19 13.35
N ALA A 142 18.36 -5.03 14.67
CA ALA A 142 18.99 -5.98 15.60
C ALA A 142 18.36 -7.37 15.51
N ASP A 143 17.01 -7.45 15.59
CA ASP A 143 16.28 -8.72 15.55
C ASP A 143 16.46 -9.43 14.18
N LEU A 144 16.38 -8.70 13.06
CA LEU A 144 16.57 -9.27 11.72
C LEU A 144 18.02 -9.74 11.49
N ASN A 145 19.03 -8.99 11.97
CA ASN A 145 20.42 -9.41 11.88
C ASN A 145 20.68 -10.68 12.69
N GLU A 146 20.11 -10.80 13.91
CA GLU A 146 20.19 -12.02 14.72
C GLU A 146 19.55 -13.22 14.01
N MET A 147 18.33 -13.02 13.45
CA MET A 147 17.63 -14.06 12.72
C MET A 147 18.40 -14.48 11.45
N ARG A 148 19.02 -13.54 10.74
CA ARG A 148 19.86 -13.80 9.55
C ARG A 148 21.09 -14.61 9.93
N ALA A 149 21.85 -14.17 10.94
CA ALA A 149 23.06 -14.84 11.40
C ALA A 149 22.81 -16.28 11.87
N SER A 150 21.60 -16.58 12.35
CA SER A 150 21.19 -17.92 12.78
C SER A 150 20.46 -18.74 11.71
N GLY A 151 20.39 -18.26 10.45
CA GLY A 151 19.70 -18.93 9.35
C GLY A 151 18.17 -19.06 9.53
N ARG A 152 17.57 -18.24 10.38
CA ARG A 152 16.13 -18.26 10.69
C ARG A 152 15.31 -17.23 9.91
N LEU A 153 15.96 -16.26 9.27
CA LEU A 153 15.33 -15.31 8.36
C LEU A 153 15.44 -15.83 6.93
N GLN A 154 14.32 -15.89 6.24
CA GLN A 154 14.28 -16.10 4.79
C GLN A 154 13.45 -15.00 4.15
N VAL A 155 13.94 -14.44 3.04
CA VAL A 155 13.22 -13.45 2.25
C VAL A 155 13.02 -13.98 0.83
N ILE A 156 11.79 -13.97 0.36
CA ILE A 156 11.43 -14.37 -1.02
C ILE A 156 10.93 -13.11 -1.72
N ALA A 157 11.81 -12.47 -2.45
CA ALA A 157 11.52 -11.28 -3.21
C ALA A 157 11.18 -11.63 -4.67
N GLY A 158 10.25 -10.90 -5.27
CA GLY A 158 9.94 -11.07 -6.69
C GLY A 158 8.72 -10.29 -7.14
N GLY A 159 8.66 -9.97 -8.42
CA GLY A 159 7.53 -9.26 -9.02
C GLY A 159 6.23 -10.06 -9.01
N PRO A 160 5.11 -9.46 -9.42
CA PRO A 160 3.86 -10.18 -9.58
C PRO A 160 4.00 -11.30 -10.62
N GLY A 161 3.46 -12.48 -10.35
CA GLY A 161 3.52 -13.62 -11.28
C GLY A 161 4.84 -14.39 -11.33
N THR A 162 5.79 -14.10 -10.43
CA THR A 162 7.06 -14.85 -10.33
C THR A 162 6.96 -16.17 -9.56
N GLY A 163 5.75 -16.57 -9.14
CA GLY A 163 5.55 -17.84 -8.44
C GLY A 163 5.82 -17.76 -6.93
N LYS A 164 5.77 -16.59 -6.32
CA LYS A 164 5.96 -16.41 -4.85
C LYS A 164 5.06 -17.33 -4.03
N THR A 165 3.77 -17.37 -4.36
CA THR A 165 2.78 -18.19 -3.61
C THR A 165 3.01 -19.69 -3.81
N THR A 166 3.34 -20.13 -5.04
CA THR A 166 3.78 -21.49 -5.32
C THR A 166 5.01 -21.83 -4.48
N ARG A 167 5.98 -20.93 -4.40
CA ARG A 167 7.16 -21.13 -3.55
C ARG A 167 6.81 -21.23 -2.07
N ILE A 168 5.85 -20.45 -1.57
CA ILE A 168 5.34 -20.60 -0.19
C ILE A 168 4.80 -22.00 0.03
N ALA A 169 3.92 -22.51 -0.84
CA ALA A 169 3.33 -23.83 -0.70
C ALA A 169 4.40 -24.95 -0.69
N HIS A 170 5.41 -24.84 -1.55
CA HIS A 170 6.54 -25.78 -1.57
C HIS A 170 7.35 -25.74 -0.27
N VAL A 171 7.70 -24.55 0.21
CA VAL A 171 8.45 -24.38 1.46
C VAL A 171 7.67 -24.95 2.64
N VAL A 172 6.36 -24.71 2.70
CA VAL A 172 5.50 -25.26 3.76
C VAL A 172 5.43 -26.78 3.66
N ALA A 173 5.26 -27.35 2.46
CA ALA A 173 5.23 -28.79 2.25
C ALA A 173 6.55 -29.46 2.69
N GLU A 174 7.69 -28.86 2.33
CA GLU A 174 9.01 -29.31 2.73
C GLU A 174 9.18 -29.32 4.26
N LEU A 175 8.80 -28.24 4.93
CA LEU A 175 8.89 -28.10 6.39
C LEU A 175 8.03 -29.14 7.13
N ILE A 176 6.82 -29.42 6.64
CA ILE A 176 5.94 -30.44 7.18
C ILE A 176 6.53 -31.84 6.93
N GLY A 177 7.00 -32.11 5.69
CA GLY A 177 7.56 -33.40 5.29
C GLY A 177 8.82 -33.76 6.08
N VAL A 178 9.73 -32.83 6.29
CA VAL A 178 10.95 -33.03 7.10
C VAL A 178 10.59 -33.38 8.54
N GLY A 179 9.59 -32.70 9.14
CA GLY A 179 9.10 -33.00 10.47
C GLY A 179 8.52 -34.42 10.58
N ALA A 180 7.70 -34.81 9.61
CA ALA A 180 7.09 -36.14 9.57
C ALA A 180 8.13 -37.27 9.37
N ALA A 181 9.09 -37.10 8.48
CA ALA A 181 10.16 -38.09 8.25
C ALA A 181 11.07 -38.30 9.48
N GLY A 182 11.26 -37.24 10.29
CA GLY A 182 12.03 -37.30 11.53
C GLY A 182 11.28 -37.85 12.75
N GLY A 183 10.00 -38.25 12.61
CA GLY A 183 9.15 -38.67 13.73
C GLY A 183 8.82 -37.56 14.73
N ALA A 184 9.12 -36.32 14.39
CA ALA A 184 8.77 -35.15 15.18
C ALA A 184 7.33 -34.67 14.88
N ARG A 185 6.74 -33.92 15.80
CA ARG A 185 5.45 -33.27 15.52
C ARG A 185 5.60 -32.31 14.30
N PRO A 186 4.56 -32.21 13.48
CA PRO A 186 4.54 -31.19 12.42
C PRO A 186 4.73 -29.78 13.02
N PRO A 187 5.49 -28.90 12.34
CA PRO A 187 5.70 -27.53 12.81
C PRO A 187 4.38 -26.75 12.84
N LEU A 188 4.19 -25.92 13.84
CA LEU A 188 3.06 -24.99 13.91
C LEU A 188 3.38 -23.79 13.03
N ILE A 189 2.66 -23.66 11.90
CA ILE A 189 2.90 -22.65 10.88
C ILE A 189 1.82 -21.58 10.94
N ALA A 190 2.22 -20.31 10.96
CA ALA A 190 1.34 -19.16 10.73
C ALA A 190 1.51 -18.63 9.31
N LEU A 191 0.40 -18.45 8.60
CA LEU A 191 0.32 -17.70 7.35
C LEU A 191 -0.31 -16.33 7.63
N ALA A 192 0.34 -15.25 7.22
CA ALA A 192 -0.17 -13.91 7.46
C ALA A 192 0.06 -12.98 6.26
N ALA A 193 -0.76 -11.92 6.20
CA ALA A 193 -0.58 -10.82 5.26
C ALA A 193 -1.01 -9.49 5.92
N PRO A 194 -0.63 -8.32 5.38
CA PRO A 194 -1.03 -7.03 5.95
C PRO A 194 -2.53 -6.77 5.92
N THR A 195 -3.22 -7.25 4.87
CA THR A 195 -4.65 -7.02 4.65
C THR A 195 -5.46 -8.31 4.66
N GLY A 196 -6.78 -8.22 4.94
CA GLY A 196 -7.68 -9.37 4.94
C GLY A 196 -7.77 -10.03 3.56
N LYS A 197 -7.87 -9.22 2.51
CA LYS A 197 -7.91 -9.69 1.12
C LYS A 197 -6.62 -10.42 0.72
N ALA A 198 -5.46 -9.90 1.08
CA ALA A 198 -4.18 -10.59 0.81
C ALA A 198 -4.09 -11.91 1.59
N ALA A 199 -4.55 -11.94 2.83
CA ALA A 199 -4.58 -13.17 3.63
C ALA A 199 -5.52 -14.24 3.03
N ALA A 200 -6.73 -13.86 2.59
CA ALA A 200 -7.66 -14.77 1.92
C ALA A 200 -7.04 -15.36 0.65
N ARG A 201 -6.45 -14.52 -0.21
CA ARG A 201 -5.77 -14.96 -1.43
C ARG A 201 -4.56 -15.85 -1.17
N LEU A 202 -3.76 -15.54 -0.14
CA LEU A 202 -2.65 -16.40 0.25
C LEU A 202 -3.16 -17.79 0.64
N GLN A 203 -4.25 -17.88 1.41
CA GLN A 203 -4.84 -19.14 1.79
C GLN A 203 -5.34 -19.93 0.58
N GLU A 204 -6.15 -19.30 -0.28
CA GLU A 204 -6.69 -19.91 -1.51
C GLU A 204 -5.56 -20.47 -2.38
N ALA A 205 -4.56 -19.65 -2.67
CA ALA A 205 -3.45 -20.06 -3.52
C ALA A 205 -2.57 -21.16 -2.91
N VAL A 206 -2.39 -21.18 -1.58
CA VAL A 206 -1.71 -22.31 -0.90
C VAL A 206 -2.53 -23.59 -1.00
N HIS A 207 -3.86 -23.52 -0.90
CA HIS A 207 -4.75 -24.67 -1.04
C HIS A 207 -4.78 -25.17 -2.50
N GLU A 208 -4.88 -24.29 -3.50
CA GLU A 208 -4.83 -24.65 -4.92
C GLU A 208 -3.51 -25.37 -5.27
N GLU A 209 -2.39 -24.82 -4.83
CA GLU A 209 -1.07 -25.46 -5.05
C GLU A 209 -0.97 -26.80 -4.30
N ALA A 210 -1.48 -26.90 -3.07
CA ALA A 210 -1.48 -28.13 -2.28
C ALA A 210 -2.22 -29.28 -3.00
N ALA A 211 -3.29 -28.97 -3.73
CA ALA A 211 -4.03 -29.94 -4.51
C ALA A 211 -3.23 -30.50 -5.70
N GLN A 212 -2.25 -29.73 -6.21
CA GLN A 212 -1.43 -30.10 -7.37
C GLN A 212 -0.06 -30.68 -6.98
N LEU A 213 0.39 -30.48 -5.75
CA LEU A 213 1.68 -30.96 -5.26
C LEU A 213 1.71 -32.49 -5.17
N SER A 214 2.81 -33.08 -5.65
CA SER A 214 3.13 -34.50 -5.44
C SER A 214 3.72 -34.71 -4.05
N VAL A 215 2.87 -34.76 -3.04
CA VAL A 215 3.24 -34.94 -1.63
C VAL A 215 2.38 -36.04 -0.99
N ASP A 216 2.82 -36.58 0.14
CA ASP A 216 2.04 -37.54 0.91
C ASP A 216 0.69 -36.94 1.35
N GLU A 217 -0.35 -37.80 1.41
CA GLU A 217 -1.71 -37.35 1.76
C GLU A 217 -1.77 -36.66 3.13
N SER A 218 -0.98 -37.14 4.11
CA SER A 218 -0.88 -36.50 5.42
C SER A 218 -0.33 -35.06 5.35
N VAL A 219 0.63 -34.80 4.45
CA VAL A 219 1.18 -33.47 4.21
C VAL A 219 0.14 -32.59 3.53
N ARG A 220 -0.56 -33.14 2.53
CA ARG A 220 -1.64 -32.44 1.81
C ARG A 220 -2.77 -32.03 2.76
N GLU A 221 -3.23 -32.94 3.64
CA GLU A 221 -4.24 -32.61 4.65
C GLU A 221 -3.81 -31.48 5.58
N LEU A 222 -2.55 -31.46 6.01
CA LEU A 222 -2.03 -30.38 6.85
C LEU A 222 -1.99 -29.04 6.09
N LEU A 223 -1.57 -29.04 4.81
CA LEU A 223 -1.61 -27.85 3.96
C LEU A 223 -3.03 -27.30 3.81
N MET A 224 -4.01 -28.17 3.55
CA MET A 224 -5.43 -27.78 3.40
C MET A 224 -6.06 -27.25 4.70
N ARG A 225 -5.50 -27.59 5.87
CA ARG A 225 -5.96 -27.08 7.18
C ARG A 225 -5.35 -25.72 7.54
N LEU A 226 -4.30 -25.29 6.84
CA LEU A 226 -3.70 -23.98 7.11
C LEU A 226 -4.70 -22.85 6.86
N ARG A 227 -4.72 -21.90 7.78
CA ARG A 227 -5.52 -20.69 7.68
C ARG A 227 -4.59 -19.49 7.69
N ALA A 228 -4.84 -18.57 6.77
CA ALA A 228 -4.15 -17.30 6.76
C ALA A 228 -4.95 -16.25 7.55
N SER A 229 -4.25 -15.30 8.13
CA SER A 229 -4.85 -14.19 8.87
C SER A 229 -4.15 -12.87 8.58
N THR A 230 -4.75 -11.76 8.99
CA THR A 230 -4.00 -10.49 8.96
C THR A 230 -2.91 -10.50 10.03
N LEU A 231 -1.80 -9.75 9.77
CA LEU A 231 -0.76 -9.55 10.78
C LEU A 231 -1.34 -9.00 12.10
N HIS A 232 -2.28 -8.06 12.02
CA HIS A 232 -2.96 -7.52 13.20
C HIS A 232 -3.66 -8.61 14.02
N ARG A 233 -4.35 -9.53 13.35
CA ARG A 233 -5.03 -10.65 14.00
C ARG A 233 -4.03 -11.66 14.57
N LEU A 234 -2.99 -11.99 13.82
CA LEU A 234 -1.92 -12.90 14.28
C LEU A 234 -1.25 -12.37 15.54
N LEU A 235 -0.94 -11.08 15.58
CA LEU A 235 -0.34 -10.41 16.75
C LEU A 235 -1.34 -10.17 17.90
N GLY A 236 -2.63 -10.42 17.68
CA GLY A 236 -3.66 -10.22 18.68
C GLY A 236 -3.91 -8.73 18.97
N TRP A 237 -4.19 -7.95 17.91
CA TRP A 237 -4.54 -6.54 18.04
C TRP A 237 -5.71 -6.33 19.01
N ARG A 238 -5.57 -5.33 19.88
CA ARG A 238 -6.59 -4.98 20.88
C ARG A 238 -7.40 -3.78 20.42
N PRO A 239 -8.75 -3.90 20.34
CA PRO A 239 -9.61 -2.77 20.00
C PRO A 239 -9.35 -1.55 20.90
N GLY A 240 -9.37 -0.35 20.29
CA GLY A 240 -9.12 0.91 21.00
C GLY A 240 -7.65 1.26 21.21
N SER A 241 -6.71 0.47 20.67
CA SER A 241 -5.29 0.80 20.67
C SER A 241 -4.67 0.60 19.28
N HIS A 242 -3.98 1.62 18.77
CA HIS A 242 -3.27 1.52 17.51
C HIS A 242 -1.88 0.85 17.62
N SER A 243 -1.37 0.62 18.84
CA SER A 243 -0.01 0.15 19.07
C SER A 243 0.13 -1.01 20.05
N ARG A 244 -0.98 -1.53 20.60
CA ARG A 244 -0.94 -2.62 21.59
C ARG A 244 -1.47 -3.92 20.99
N PHE A 245 -0.61 -4.92 21.06
CA PHE A 245 -0.89 -6.28 20.63
C PHE A 245 -0.84 -7.23 21.83
N ALA A 246 -1.40 -8.43 21.69
CA ALA A 246 -1.33 -9.46 22.72
C ALA A 246 0.04 -10.16 22.71
N HIS A 247 0.65 -10.26 21.52
CA HIS A 247 1.95 -10.88 21.35
C HIS A 247 3.04 -9.81 21.23
N ASP A 248 4.08 -9.97 22.03
CA ASP A 248 5.24 -9.09 22.16
C ASP A 248 6.45 -9.90 22.66
N ARG A 249 7.54 -9.22 23.09
CA ARG A 249 8.73 -9.89 23.67
C ARG A 249 8.43 -10.72 24.93
N GLY A 250 7.43 -10.33 25.71
CA GLY A 250 7.01 -11.04 26.95
C GLY A 250 6.01 -12.17 26.69
N ASN A 251 5.29 -12.11 25.58
CA ASN A 251 4.28 -13.09 25.18
C ASN A 251 4.40 -13.43 23.69
N ARG A 252 5.37 -14.26 23.35
CA ARG A 252 5.71 -14.61 21.97
C ARG A 252 4.62 -15.45 21.29
N LEU A 253 4.60 -15.38 19.95
CA LEU A 253 3.77 -16.24 19.11
C LEU A 253 4.13 -17.72 19.34
N PRO A 254 3.14 -18.64 19.42
CA PRO A 254 3.42 -20.06 19.66
C PRO A 254 3.98 -20.80 18.44
N HIS A 255 4.07 -20.18 17.29
CA HIS A 255 4.39 -20.78 16.01
C HIS A 255 5.88 -21.10 15.87
N ASP A 256 6.19 -22.19 15.17
CA ASP A 256 7.54 -22.61 14.80
C ASP A 256 8.03 -21.92 13.53
N VAL A 257 7.08 -21.56 12.66
CA VAL A 257 7.33 -20.82 11.42
C VAL A 257 6.27 -19.74 11.25
N VAL A 258 6.70 -18.53 10.92
CA VAL A 258 5.81 -17.42 10.57
C VAL A 258 6.13 -16.97 9.15
N ILE A 259 5.13 -17.05 8.28
CA ILE A 259 5.23 -16.64 6.87
C ILE A 259 4.36 -15.40 6.65
N VAL A 260 4.96 -14.35 6.12
CA VAL A 260 4.27 -13.08 5.85
C VAL A 260 4.36 -12.77 4.37
N ASP A 261 3.21 -12.79 3.69
CA ASP A 261 3.11 -12.36 2.28
C ASP A 261 2.76 -10.87 2.18
N GLU A 262 2.94 -10.29 1.00
CA GLU A 262 2.76 -8.85 0.70
C GLU A 262 3.53 -7.95 1.69
N THR A 263 4.76 -8.37 2.06
CA THR A 263 5.60 -7.65 3.04
C THR A 263 5.94 -6.22 2.61
N SER A 264 5.86 -5.88 1.32
CA SER A 264 6.02 -4.50 0.82
C SER A 264 5.05 -3.50 1.47
N MET A 265 3.87 -3.98 1.90
CA MET A 265 2.86 -3.17 2.58
C MET A 265 3.05 -3.09 4.10
N VAL A 266 4.06 -3.74 4.68
CA VAL A 266 4.33 -3.74 6.13
C VAL A 266 5.14 -2.51 6.50
N SER A 267 4.60 -1.69 7.42
CA SER A 267 5.30 -0.51 7.95
C SER A 267 6.41 -0.89 8.93
N LEU A 268 7.29 0.07 9.22
CA LEU A 268 8.34 -0.11 10.23
C LEU A 268 7.76 -0.49 11.60
N SER A 269 6.70 0.20 12.05
CA SER A 269 6.08 -0.07 13.34
C SER A 269 5.46 -1.47 13.39
N LEU A 270 4.78 -1.92 12.32
CA LEU A 270 4.20 -3.25 12.27
C LEU A 270 5.27 -4.34 12.18
N MET A 271 6.36 -4.10 11.43
CA MET A 271 7.51 -4.99 11.39
C MET A 271 8.18 -5.12 12.78
N ALA A 272 8.33 -4.02 13.51
CA ALA A 272 8.87 -4.04 14.87
C ALA A 272 8.00 -4.93 15.79
N ARG A 273 6.67 -4.80 15.72
CA ARG A 273 5.76 -5.67 16.48
C ARG A 273 5.86 -7.14 16.07
N LEU A 274 6.03 -7.41 14.77
CA LEU A 274 6.18 -8.77 14.25
C LEU A 274 7.47 -9.42 14.77
N VAL A 275 8.64 -8.79 14.55
CA VAL A 275 9.92 -9.42 14.91
C VAL A 275 10.05 -9.62 16.41
N GLU A 276 9.54 -8.68 17.24
CA GLU A 276 9.53 -8.86 18.69
C GLU A 276 8.59 -9.96 19.18
N ALA A 277 7.55 -10.31 18.41
CA ALA A 277 6.61 -11.37 18.75
C ALA A 277 7.07 -12.76 18.29
N VAL A 278 7.96 -12.87 17.31
CA VAL A 278 8.49 -14.16 16.83
C VAL A 278 9.43 -14.77 17.88
N ARG A 279 9.25 -16.08 18.18
CA ARG A 279 10.09 -16.80 19.16
C ARG A 279 11.56 -16.87 18.69
N PRO A 280 12.52 -16.91 19.65
CA PRO A 280 13.94 -17.01 19.30
C PRO A 280 14.33 -18.24 18.47
N GLN A 281 13.54 -19.32 18.49
CA GLN A 281 13.81 -20.55 17.72
C GLN A 281 12.98 -20.65 16.44
N ALA A 282 11.99 -19.76 16.27
CA ALA A 282 11.10 -19.80 15.11
C ALA A 282 11.77 -19.22 13.86
N ARG A 283 11.33 -19.70 12.70
CA ARG A 283 11.72 -19.15 11.39
C ARG A 283 10.74 -18.04 11.00
N LEU A 284 11.27 -16.97 10.44
CA LEU A 284 10.51 -15.89 9.82
C LEU A 284 10.77 -15.89 8.31
N ILE A 285 9.71 -16.01 7.53
CA ILE A 285 9.76 -15.99 6.06
C ILE A 285 8.98 -14.77 5.59
N LEU A 286 9.67 -13.81 4.99
CA LEU A 286 9.10 -12.59 4.44
C LEU A 286 8.98 -12.73 2.93
N VAL A 287 7.78 -12.49 2.40
CA VAL A 287 7.51 -12.62 0.96
C VAL A 287 6.92 -11.34 0.42
N GLY A 288 7.40 -10.84 -0.70
CA GLY A 288 6.86 -9.62 -1.28
C GLY A 288 7.62 -9.13 -2.50
N ASP A 289 7.22 -7.98 -2.97
CA ASP A 289 7.80 -7.32 -4.15
C ASP A 289 8.37 -5.95 -3.74
N PRO A 290 9.70 -5.80 -3.69
CA PRO A 290 10.31 -4.53 -3.29
C PRO A 290 10.11 -3.40 -4.31
N GLY A 291 9.69 -3.71 -5.54
CA GLY A 291 9.40 -2.72 -6.58
C GLY A 291 7.97 -2.16 -6.52
N GLN A 292 7.07 -2.77 -5.74
CA GLN A 292 5.71 -2.27 -5.57
C GLN A 292 5.64 -1.12 -4.57
N LEU A 293 4.50 -0.42 -4.59
CA LEU A 293 4.19 0.60 -3.59
C LEU A 293 4.36 0.06 -2.17
N THR A 294 5.07 0.82 -1.38
CA THR A 294 5.30 0.51 0.04
C THR A 294 4.10 0.90 0.90
N SER A 295 4.14 0.52 2.18
CA SER A 295 3.14 0.94 3.18
C SER A 295 2.88 2.44 3.12
N ILE A 296 1.65 2.89 3.40
CA ILE A 296 1.34 4.32 3.56
C ILE A 296 2.07 4.89 4.78
N GLU A 297 2.26 4.09 5.83
CA GLU A 297 3.00 4.47 7.04
C GLU A 297 4.53 4.47 6.81
N ALA A 298 5.29 4.95 7.81
CA ALA A 298 6.72 5.15 7.73
C ALA A 298 7.53 3.87 7.41
N GLY A 299 8.53 4.03 6.56
CA GLY A 299 9.55 3.05 6.21
C GLY A 299 9.36 2.36 4.85
N VAL A 300 10.46 1.84 4.33
CA VAL A 300 10.56 1.03 3.09
C VAL A 300 11.13 -0.34 3.46
N VAL A 301 10.49 -1.00 4.43
CA VAL A 301 11.08 -2.12 5.17
C VAL A 301 11.56 -3.25 4.27
N LEU A 302 10.73 -3.74 3.33
CA LEU A 302 11.13 -4.84 2.44
C LEU A 302 12.27 -4.42 1.50
N GLY A 303 12.21 -3.20 0.95
CA GLY A 303 13.26 -2.65 0.10
C GLY A 303 14.60 -2.51 0.83
N ASP A 304 14.56 -2.12 2.11
CA ASP A 304 15.76 -2.01 2.94
C ASP A 304 16.32 -3.39 3.32
N ILE A 305 15.46 -4.38 3.60
CA ILE A 305 15.86 -5.76 3.91
C ILE A 305 16.49 -6.45 2.70
N VAL A 306 15.92 -6.30 1.51
CA VAL A 306 16.47 -6.88 0.27
C VAL A 306 17.79 -6.20 -0.10
N GLY A 307 17.91 -4.89 0.21
CA GLY A 307 19.16 -4.13 0.11
C GLY A 307 19.83 -4.16 -1.26
N PRO A 308 21.18 -4.24 -1.29
CA PRO A 308 21.94 -4.18 -2.55
C PRO A 308 21.92 -5.49 -3.36
N GLY A 309 21.17 -6.50 -2.94
CA GLY A 309 21.06 -7.74 -3.70
C GLY A 309 21.10 -9.02 -2.87
N VAL A 310 21.48 -10.11 -3.54
CA VAL A 310 21.44 -11.48 -3.00
C VAL A 310 22.41 -11.63 -1.83
N GLY A 311 21.84 -11.77 -0.61
CA GLY A 311 22.58 -12.13 0.61
C GLY A 311 22.12 -13.50 1.11
N GLU A 312 22.78 -14.01 2.15
CA GLU A 312 22.40 -15.24 2.80
C GLU A 312 20.94 -15.16 3.31
N GLY A 313 20.09 -16.11 2.92
CA GLY A 313 18.66 -16.13 3.26
C GLY A 313 17.75 -15.30 2.34
N ILE A 314 18.27 -14.60 1.33
CA ILE A 314 17.47 -13.81 0.38
C ILE A 314 17.42 -14.53 -0.97
N VAL A 315 16.21 -14.87 -1.42
CA VAL A 315 15.93 -15.47 -2.72
C VAL A 315 15.16 -14.46 -3.57
N VAL A 316 15.72 -14.09 -4.70
CA VAL A 316 15.06 -13.22 -5.67
C VAL A 316 14.52 -14.08 -6.81
N LEU A 317 13.21 -13.98 -7.06
CA LEU A 317 12.53 -14.67 -8.14
C LEU A 317 12.41 -13.71 -9.34
N ASP A 318 13.24 -13.93 -10.36
CA ASP A 318 13.30 -13.04 -11.53
C ASP A 318 12.39 -13.48 -12.68
N ARG A 319 12.05 -14.79 -12.76
CA ARG A 319 11.27 -15.33 -13.86
C ARG A 319 9.78 -15.11 -13.64
N VAL A 320 9.15 -14.32 -14.52
CA VAL A 320 7.69 -14.12 -14.54
C VAL A 320 7.04 -15.29 -15.28
N HIS A 321 6.08 -15.97 -14.63
CA HIS A 321 5.34 -17.12 -15.19
C HIS A 321 3.91 -16.75 -15.61
N ARG A 322 3.35 -15.64 -15.10
CA ARG A 322 1.91 -15.33 -15.19
C ARG A 322 1.55 -14.47 -16.40
N TYR A 323 2.40 -13.56 -16.78
CA TYR A 323 2.28 -12.79 -18.02
C TYR A 323 3.62 -12.85 -18.74
N GLY A 324 3.57 -13.25 -20.00
CA GLY A 324 4.69 -13.11 -20.93
C GLY A 324 4.50 -11.82 -21.73
N GLY A 325 5.41 -11.50 -22.62
CA GLY A 325 5.20 -10.47 -23.61
C GLY A 325 5.42 -9.05 -23.13
N ARG A 326 4.56 -8.13 -23.57
CA ARG A 326 4.79 -6.68 -23.46
C ARG A 326 4.60 -6.12 -22.06
N ILE A 327 3.62 -6.61 -21.28
CA ILE A 327 3.39 -6.15 -19.89
C ILE A 327 4.62 -6.46 -19.03
N ALA A 328 5.21 -7.67 -19.16
CA ALA A 328 6.41 -8.03 -18.42
C ALA A 328 7.61 -7.15 -18.80
N SER A 329 7.83 -6.94 -20.11
CA SER A 329 8.92 -6.10 -20.61
C SER A 329 8.78 -4.65 -20.16
N LEU A 330 7.55 -4.14 -20.13
CA LEU A 330 7.23 -2.79 -19.63
C LEU A 330 7.49 -2.69 -18.12
N ALA A 331 7.02 -3.66 -17.34
CA ALA A 331 7.24 -3.69 -15.89
C ALA A 331 8.74 -3.75 -15.55
N ASP A 332 9.53 -4.52 -16.30
CA ASP A 332 10.98 -4.61 -16.11
C ASP A 332 11.70 -3.30 -16.48
N ALA A 333 11.28 -2.61 -17.54
CA ALA A 333 11.83 -1.32 -17.92
C ALA A 333 11.55 -0.25 -16.85
N ILE A 334 10.31 -0.20 -16.35
CA ILE A 334 9.92 0.71 -15.25
C ILE A 334 10.75 0.41 -14.00
N ARG A 335 10.86 -0.85 -13.59
CA ARG A 335 11.63 -1.27 -12.42
C ARG A 335 13.11 -0.89 -12.53
N ALA A 336 13.68 -1.02 -13.72
CA ALA A 336 15.05 -0.61 -14.00
C ALA A 336 15.27 0.91 -13.93
N GLY A 337 14.19 1.71 -13.97
CA GLY A 337 14.27 3.17 -14.02
C GLY A 337 14.77 3.69 -15.35
N ASP A 338 14.47 2.99 -16.43
CA ASP A 338 14.88 3.33 -17.79
C ASP A 338 13.69 3.94 -18.57
N PRO A 339 13.60 5.28 -18.69
CA PRO A 339 12.48 5.94 -19.33
C PRO A 339 12.43 5.65 -20.84
N ASP A 340 13.56 5.55 -21.53
CA ASP A 340 13.60 5.31 -22.98
C ASP A 340 13.12 3.91 -23.31
N ARG A 341 13.60 2.90 -22.55
CA ARG A 341 13.13 1.54 -22.68
C ARG A 341 11.65 1.40 -22.31
N THR A 342 11.17 2.18 -21.33
CA THR A 342 9.75 2.20 -20.94
C THR A 342 8.88 2.73 -22.07
N VAL A 343 9.24 3.89 -22.64
CA VAL A 343 8.51 4.49 -23.77
C VAL A 343 8.55 3.57 -25.00
N ALA A 344 9.69 2.93 -25.27
CA ALA A 344 9.80 1.95 -26.35
C ALA A 344 8.89 0.73 -26.14
N ALA A 345 8.75 0.24 -24.88
CA ALA A 345 7.86 -0.87 -24.54
C ALA A 345 6.37 -0.50 -24.64
N LEU A 346 6.03 0.76 -24.40
CA LEU A 346 4.67 1.30 -24.60
C LEU A 346 4.34 1.47 -26.08
N GLY A 347 5.32 1.80 -26.91
CA GLY A 347 5.16 1.93 -28.36
C GLY A 347 4.77 0.60 -29.02
N GLY A 348 4.21 0.68 -30.23
CA GLY A 348 3.83 -0.49 -31.02
C GLY A 348 2.32 -0.62 -31.23
N ALA A 349 1.90 -1.69 -31.95
CA ALA A 349 0.49 -1.91 -32.26
C ALA A 349 -0.34 -2.16 -30.99
N PRO A 350 -1.60 -1.70 -30.93
CA PRO A 350 -2.54 -2.03 -29.85
C PRO A 350 -2.64 -3.55 -29.65
N GLY A 351 -2.83 -3.97 -28.41
CA GLY A 351 -2.92 -5.38 -28.03
C GLY A 351 -2.79 -5.55 -26.52
N GLU A 352 -1.83 -6.39 -26.07
CA GLU A 352 -1.58 -6.60 -24.63
C GLU A 352 -1.28 -5.29 -23.89
N VAL A 353 -0.61 -4.32 -24.55
CA VAL A 353 -0.37 -2.96 -24.04
C VAL A 353 -0.84 -1.97 -25.07
N THR A 354 -1.76 -1.10 -24.68
CA THR A 354 -2.24 0.04 -25.48
C THR A 354 -1.93 1.32 -24.72
N TRP A 355 -1.25 2.25 -25.39
CA TRP A 355 -0.89 3.55 -24.81
C TRP A 355 -1.54 4.69 -25.57
N PHE A 356 -2.21 5.57 -24.84
CA PHE A 356 -2.71 6.84 -25.31
C PHE A 356 -1.84 7.95 -24.72
N GLY A 357 -0.95 8.49 -25.54
CA GLY A 357 0.00 9.55 -25.17
C GLY A 357 -0.64 10.93 -25.02
N VAL A 358 -1.77 11.03 -24.34
CA VAL A 358 -2.58 12.24 -24.20
C VAL A 358 -2.86 12.53 -22.73
N ASP A 359 -3.14 13.79 -22.41
CA ASP A 359 -3.66 14.14 -21.10
C ASP A 359 -5.11 13.66 -20.96
N PRO A 360 -5.43 12.81 -19.98
CA PRO A 360 -6.77 12.25 -19.84
C PRO A 360 -7.84 13.29 -19.47
N HIS A 361 -7.44 14.47 -18.98
CA HIS A 361 -8.37 15.55 -18.63
C HIS A 361 -8.65 16.46 -19.83
N GLU A 362 -7.65 16.77 -20.63
CA GLU A 362 -7.78 17.71 -21.74
C GLU A 362 -8.34 17.07 -23.01
N ASN A 363 -8.10 15.78 -23.22
CA ASN A 363 -8.38 15.08 -24.48
C ASN A 363 -9.40 13.95 -24.33
N GLU A 364 -10.57 14.23 -23.76
CA GLU A 364 -11.62 13.22 -23.53
C GLU A 364 -12.09 12.54 -24.83
N ALA A 365 -12.07 13.23 -25.98
CA ALA A 365 -12.46 12.66 -27.26
C ALA A 365 -11.56 11.49 -27.70
N ASP A 366 -10.29 11.50 -27.29
CA ASP A 366 -9.31 10.46 -27.63
C ASP A 366 -9.46 9.20 -26.74
N LEU A 367 -10.33 9.25 -25.72
CA LEU A 367 -10.57 8.17 -24.79
C LEU A 367 -11.69 7.21 -25.20
N GLY A 368 -12.15 7.29 -26.46
CA GLY A 368 -13.16 6.39 -27.02
C GLY A 368 -12.94 4.91 -26.69
N PRO A 369 -11.73 4.35 -26.90
CA PRO A 369 -11.45 2.96 -26.58
C PRO A 369 -11.51 2.64 -25.08
N VAL A 370 -11.13 3.57 -24.20
CA VAL A 370 -11.29 3.40 -22.75
C VAL A 370 -12.77 3.34 -22.38
N ARG A 371 -13.57 4.28 -22.92
CA ARG A 371 -15.03 4.30 -22.75
C ARG A 371 -15.66 3.00 -23.23
N GLU A 372 -15.31 2.53 -24.42
CA GLU A 372 -15.85 1.29 -24.99
C GLU A 372 -15.58 0.08 -24.08
N ARG A 373 -14.36 -0.06 -23.57
CA ARG A 373 -14.00 -1.14 -22.63
C ARG A 373 -14.75 -1.02 -21.32
N ALA A 374 -14.85 0.19 -20.77
CA ALA A 374 -15.56 0.46 -19.52
C ALA A 374 -17.07 0.15 -19.66
N VAL A 375 -17.70 0.59 -20.74
CA VAL A 375 -19.10 0.35 -21.05
C VAL A 375 -19.36 -1.14 -21.28
N THR A 376 -18.53 -1.81 -22.07
CA THR A 376 -18.69 -3.26 -22.31
C THR A 376 -18.62 -4.04 -21.01
N ALA A 377 -17.63 -3.78 -20.16
CA ALA A 377 -17.47 -4.45 -18.89
C ALA A 377 -18.62 -4.13 -17.91
N GLY A 378 -19.00 -2.85 -17.78
CA GLY A 378 -20.10 -2.42 -16.92
C GLY A 378 -21.45 -2.98 -17.36
N SER A 379 -21.70 -3.05 -18.69
CA SER A 379 -22.91 -3.67 -19.23
C SER A 379 -23.00 -5.17 -18.92
N ALA A 380 -21.87 -5.88 -18.97
CA ALA A 380 -21.82 -7.30 -18.57
C ALA A 380 -22.15 -7.49 -17.08
N VAL A 381 -21.59 -6.64 -16.21
CA VAL A 381 -21.92 -6.64 -14.78
C VAL A 381 -23.42 -6.39 -14.56
N PHE A 382 -23.96 -5.36 -15.24
CA PHE A 382 -25.38 -5.00 -15.12
C PHE A 382 -26.32 -6.10 -15.61
N ALA A 383 -26.02 -6.71 -16.75
CA ALA A 383 -26.82 -7.81 -17.30
C ALA A 383 -26.85 -9.02 -16.37
N ALA A 384 -25.69 -9.46 -15.87
CA ALA A 384 -25.60 -10.57 -14.92
C ALA A 384 -26.28 -10.25 -13.59
N ALA A 385 -26.12 -9.02 -13.08
CA ALA A 385 -26.76 -8.56 -11.86
C ALA A 385 -28.29 -8.53 -11.98
N ARG A 386 -28.84 -8.09 -13.09
CA ARG A 386 -30.29 -8.13 -13.38
C ARG A 386 -30.83 -9.54 -13.45
N ALA A 387 -30.05 -10.47 -13.97
CA ALA A 387 -30.42 -11.89 -14.00
C ALA A 387 -30.33 -12.57 -12.61
N GLY A 388 -29.85 -11.86 -11.57
CA GLY A 388 -29.61 -12.46 -10.25
C GLY A 388 -28.42 -13.43 -10.21
N ALA A 389 -27.62 -13.48 -11.30
CA ALA A 389 -26.46 -14.35 -11.47
C ALA A 389 -25.23 -13.72 -10.75
N GLY A 390 -25.14 -13.95 -9.43
CA GLY A 390 -24.14 -13.29 -8.58
C GLY A 390 -22.71 -13.65 -8.93
N GLU A 391 -22.43 -14.91 -9.25
CA GLU A 391 -21.10 -15.39 -9.66
C GLU A 391 -20.65 -14.73 -10.97
N ASP A 392 -21.51 -14.74 -11.99
CA ASP A 392 -21.22 -14.12 -13.29
C ASP A 392 -21.02 -12.60 -13.16
N ALA A 393 -21.80 -11.94 -12.28
CA ALA A 393 -21.68 -10.51 -12.03
C ALA A 393 -20.33 -10.16 -11.35
N LEU A 394 -19.88 -10.98 -10.41
CA LEU A 394 -18.58 -10.81 -9.73
C LEU A 394 -17.41 -11.12 -10.68
N GLU A 395 -17.53 -12.15 -11.50
CA GLU A 395 -16.55 -12.45 -12.54
C GLU A 395 -16.42 -11.29 -13.54
N ALA A 396 -17.57 -10.78 -14.04
CA ALA A 396 -17.59 -9.63 -14.94
C ALA A 396 -16.96 -8.38 -14.28
N LEU A 397 -17.24 -8.15 -12.99
CA LEU A 397 -16.65 -7.06 -12.21
C LEU A 397 -15.11 -7.18 -12.11
N GLY A 398 -14.58 -8.39 -12.08
CA GLY A 398 -13.14 -8.67 -12.05
C GLY A 398 -12.42 -8.45 -13.39
N ARG A 399 -13.15 -8.35 -14.51
CA ARG A 399 -12.55 -8.25 -15.85
C ARG A 399 -11.94 -6.90 -16.15
N PHE A 400 -12.52 -5.80 -15.68
CA PHE A 400 -12.06 -4.44 -15.97
C PHE A 400 -11.94 -3.59 -14.72
N ARG A 401 -10.92 -2.73 -14.67
CA ARG A 401 -10.79 -1.72 -13.61
C ARG A 401 -10.11 -0.45 -14.13
N LEU A 402 -10.71 0.70 -13.79
CA LEU A 402 -10.10 2.01 -13.98
C LEU A 402 -9.29 2.36 -12.74
N LEU A 403 -8.01 2.67 -12.94
CA LEU A 403 -7.05 2.96 -11.87
C LEU A 403 -6.56 4.40 -11.99
N CYS A 404 -6.69 5.16 -10.90
CA CYS A 404 -6.29 6.57 -10.80
C CYS A 404 -5.19 6.73 -9.75
N ALA A 405 -4.33 7.74 -9.90
CA ALA A 405 -3.34 8.10 -8.89
C ALA A 405 -3.99 8.81 -7.68
N HIS A 406 -4.94 9.71 -7.94
CA HIS A 406 -5.59 10.57 -6.97
C HIS A 406 -6.97 10.08 -6.55
N ARG A 407 -7.48 10.57 -5.42
CA ARG A 407 -8.86 10.34 -4.98
C ARG A 407 -9.83 11.36 -5.54
N ARG A 408 -9.40 12.61 -5.67
CA ARG A 408 -10.20 13.77 -6.08
C ARG A 408 -9.50 14.54 -7.19
N GLY A 409 -10.20 15.51 -7.77
CA GLY A 409 -9.69 16.33 -8.87
C GLY A 409 -9.77 15.62 -10.23
N PRO A 410 -9.31 16.29 -11.31
CA PRO A 410 -9.52 15.86 -12.70
C PRO A 410 -8.88 14.50 -13.03
N TYR A 411 -7.84 14.11 -12.30
CA TYR A 411 -7.18 12.79 -12.41
C TYR A 411 -7.61 11.83 -11.31
N GLY A 412 -8.68 12.15 -10.57
CA GLY A 412 -9.10 11.45 -9.38
C GLY A 412 -10.23 10.46 -9.60
N VAL A 413 -10.35 9.52 -8.64
CA VAL A 413 -11.38 8.48 -8.64
C VAL A 413 -12.79 9.06 -8.68
N SER A 414 -13.07 10.16 -7.98
CA SER A 414 -14.42 10.76 -7.92
C SER A 414 -14.90 11.20 -9.30
N ASP A 415 -14.08 11.93 -10.04
CA ASP A 415 -14.44 12.46 -11.35
C ASP A 415 -14.61 11.34 -12.38
N TRP A 416 -13.67 10.39 -12.38
CA TRP A 416 -13.70 9.27 -13.31
C TRP A 416 -14.79 8.26 -13.01
N ALA A 417 -15.13 8.03 -11.74
CA ALA A 417 -16.29 7.23 -11.37
C ALA A 417 -17.59 7.87 -11.89
N SER A 418 -17.74 9.19 -11.75
CA SER A 418 -18.90 9.93 -12.28
C SER A 418 -18.99 9.86 -13.81
N ARG A 419 -17.85 9.99 -14.52
CA ARG A 419 -17.80 9.83 -15.99
C ARG A 419 -18.22 8.43 -16.41
N MET A 420 -17.72 7.37 -15.72
CA MET A 420 -18.11 5.99 -16.01
C MET A 420 -19.60 5.76 -15.80
N VAL A 421 -20.19 6.29 -14.73
CA VAL A 421 -21.64 6.24 -14.51
C VAL A 421 -22.39 6.91 -15.66
N GLY A 422 -21.96 8.10 -16.10
CA GLY A 422 -22.56 8.82 -17.23
C GLY A 422 -22.47 8.02 -18.53
N TRP A 423 -21.34 7.36 -18.82
CA TRP A 423 -21.20 6.50 -20.00
C TRP A 423 -22.12 5.29 -19.95
N LEU A 424 -22.25 4.65 -18.78
CA LEU A 424 -23.15 3.51 -18.61
C LEU A 424 -24.62 3.92 -18.69
N ALA A 425 -25.00 5.03 -18.07
CA ALA A 425 -26.39 5.52 -18.13
C ALA A 425 -26.83 5.90 -19.56
N ALA A 426 -25.91 6.34 -20.40
CA ALA A 426 -26.19 6.64 -21.81
C ALA A 426 -26.50 5.36 -22.64
N GLU A 427 -25.93 4.22 -22.28
CA GLU A 427 -26.08 2.94 -22.99
C GLU A 427 -27.10 2.00 -22.32
N LEU A 428 -27.37 2.19 -21.02
CA LEU A 428 -28.23 1.35 -20.21
C LEU A 428 -29.40 2.16 -19.63
N PRO A 429 -30.51 2.33 -20.38
CA PRO A 429 -31.64 3.15 -19.93
C PRO A 429 -32.28 2.68 -18.61
N ASP A 430 -32.12 1.40 -18.27
CA ASP A 430 -32.65 0.80 -17.03
C ASP A 430 -31.69 0.96 -15.84
N LEU A 431 -30.53 1.59 -16.00
CA LEU A 431 -29.58 1.84 -14.93
C LEU A 431 -30.02 3.07 -14.12
N ASP A 432 -30.58 2.85 -12.95
CA ASP A 432 -31.00 3.92 -12.04
C ASP A 432 -29.90 4.19 -11.00
N ALA A 433 -28.85 4.87 -11.44
CA ALA A 433 -27.66 5.15 -10.61
C ALA A 433 -27.92 6.16 -9.48
N ASP A 434 -29.08 6.83 -9.47
CA ASP A 434 -29.48 7.76 -8.42
C ASP A 434 -29.95 7.04 -7.15
N GLN A 435 -30.42 5.79 -7.27
CA GLN A 435 -30.77 4.97 -6.12
C GLN A 435 -29.51 4.45 -5.43
N ARG A 436 -29.50 4.47 -4.11
CA ARG A 436 -28.35 4.00 -3.32
C ARG A 436 -28.00 2.53 -3.59
N ASP A 437 -28.99 1.67 -3.73
CA ASP A 437 -28.80 0.21 -3.83
C ASP A 437 -29.34 -0.33 -5.17
N TYR A 438 -28.99 0.36 -6.27
CA TYR A 438 -29.42 -0.06 -7.61
C TYR A 438 -28.75 -1.37 -8.04
N VAL A 439 -29.47 -2.17 -8.81
CA VAL A 439 -28.96 -3.42 -9.37
C VAL A 439 -27.83 -3.13 -10.34
N GLY A 440 -26.72 -3.85 -10.22
CA GLY A 440 -25.50 -3.63 -10.98
C GLY A 440 -24.51 -2.68 -10.30
N ARG A 441 -24.85 -2.08 -9.15
CA ARG A 441 -23.91 -1.24 -8.39
C ARG A 441 -22.70 -2.05 -7.93
N PRO A 442 -21.48 -1.71 -8.37
CA PRO A 442 -20.26 -2.34 -7.88
C PRO A 442 -19.91 -1.78 -6.49
N LEU A 443 -19.61 -2.68 -5.56
CA LEU A 443 -19.31 -2.34 -4.17
C LEU A 443 -17.84 -2.57 -3.84
N LEU A 444 -17.30 -1.72 -2.96
CA LEU A 444 -15.99 -1.87 -2.34
C LEU A 444 -16.14 -1.72 -0.82
N VAL A 445 -15.77 -2.74 -0.08
CA VAL A 445 -15.69 -2.67 1.39
C VAL A 445 -14.55 -1.75 1.78
N THR A 446 -14.82 -0.77 2.65
CA THR A 446 -13.83 0.25 3.06
C THR A 446 -13.29 0.04 4.47
N GLU A 447 -13.96 -0.77 5.28
CA GLU A 447 -13.53 -1.16 6.63
C GLU A 447 -13.80 -2.64 6.85
N ASN A 448 -13.05 -3.26 7.77
CA ASN A 448 -13.26 -4.67 8.08
C ASN A 448 -14.55 -4.85 8.89
N ASP A 449 -15.43 -5.71 8.41
CA ASP A 449 -16.61 -6.20 9.14
C ASP A 449 -16.39 -7.68 9.50
N TYR A 450 -16.02 -7.92 10.74
CA TYR A 450 -15.71 -9.27 11.22
C TYR A 450 -16.96 -10.12 11.45
N GLU A 451 -18.15 -9.51 11.63
CA GLU A 451 -19.42 -10.24 11.79
C GLU A 451 -19.92 -10.78 10.46
N LEU A 452 -19.84 -9.97 9.42
CA LEU A 452 -20.18 -10.38 8.05
C LEU A 452 -19.02 -11.14 7.39
N GLY A 453 -17.84 -11.09 7.99
CA GLY A 453 -16.64 -11.65 7.42
C GLY A 453 -16.16 -10.89 6.17
N LEU A 454 -16.52 -9.63 5.97
CA LEU A 454 -16.08 -8.79 4.88
C LEU A 454 -14.85 -7.97 5.30
N TYR A 455 -13.88 -7.84 4.39
CA TYR A 455 -12.63 -7.13 4.68
C TYR A 455 -12.43 -5.93 3.76
N ASN A 456 -11.71 -4.95 4.26
CA ASN A 456 -11.34 -3.78 3.46
C ASN A 456 -10.66 -4.22 2.15
N GLY A 457 -11.21 -3.73 1.04
CA GLY A 457 -10.78 -4.08 -0.31
C GLY A 457 -11.59 -5.21 -0.96
N ASP A 458 -12.47 -5.92 -0.24
CA ASP A 458 -13.39 -6.87 -0.86
C ASP A 458 -14.34 -6.14 -1.81
N THR A 459 -14.61 -6.77 -2.96
CA THR A 459 -15.50 -6.24 -3.98
C THR A 459 -16.75 -7.09 -4.10
N GLY A 460 -17.89 -6.43 -4.27
CA GLY A 460 -19.20 -7.06 -4.42
C GLY A 460 -20.02 -6.36 -5.48
N VAL A 461 -21.23 -6.84 -5.68
CA VAL A 461 -22.20 -6.25 -6.60
C VAL A 461 -23.62 -6.38 -6.06
N ILE A 462 -24.45 -5.36 -6.27
CA ILE A 462 -25.87 -5.44 -5.98
C ILE A 462 -26.55 -6.21 -7.11
N ILE A 463 -27.20 -7.33 -6.79
CA ILE A 463 -27.92 -8.17 -7.74
C ILE A 463 -29.42 -8.16 -7.48
N ALA A 464 -30.23 -8.46 -8.49
CA ALA A 464 -31.65 -8.66 -8.34
C ALA A 464 -31.94 -9.83 -7.39
N GLY A 465 -33.04 -9.76 -6.67
CA GLY A 465 -33.47 -10.86 -5.81
C GLY A 465 -33.89 -12.08 -6.62
N PRO A 466 -33.89 -13.28 -6.00
CA PRO A 466 -34.09 -14.55 -6.69
C PRO A 466 -35.45 -14.69 -7.45
N ASP A 467 -36.44 -13.90 -7.07
CA ASP A 467 -37.81 -14.00 -7.66
C ASP A 467 -38.13 -12.82 -8.60
N GLY A 468 -37.13 -12.07 -9.08
CA GLY A 468 -37.34 -10.95 -10.02
C GLY A 468 -38.13 -9.75 -9.48
N GLY A 469 -38.75 -9.87 -8.32
CA GLY A 469 -39.54 -8.84 -7.63
C GLY A 469 -39.16 -8.68 -6.15
N SER A 470 -38.24 -9.50 -5.65
CA SER A 470 -37.72 -9.41 -4.29
C SER A 470 -36.66 -8.29 -4.18
N ARG A 471 -36.41 -7.86 -2.93
CA ARG A 471 -35.44 -6.80 -2.65
C ARG A 471 -34.03 -7.16 -3.17
N PRO A 472 -33.28 -6.22 -3.75
CA PRO A 472 -31.91 -6.45 -4.18
C PRO A 472 -31.04 -6.99 -3.03
N THR A 473 -30.05 -7.80 -3.37
CA THR A 473 -29.06 -8.35 -2.43
C THR A 473 -27.66 -7.99 -2.87
N ALA A 474 -26.75 -7.79 -1.92
CA ALA A 474 -25.35 -7.61 -2.19
C ALA A 474 -24.65 -8.98 -2.25
N ALA A 475 -24.01 -9.27 -3.36
CA ALA A 475 -23.24 -10.49 -3.61
C ALA A 475 -21.75 -10.22 -3.44
N PHE A 476 -21.07 -11.11 -2.72
CA PHE A 476 -19.60 -11.14 -2.56
C PHE A 476 -19.13 -12.58 -2.75
N GLU A 477 -17.85 -12.75 -3.08
CA GLU A 477 -17.21 -14.06 -3.19
C GLU A 477 -16.17 -14.25 -2.09
N ARG A 478 -16.14 -15.47 -1.53
CA ARG A 478 -15.11 -15.87 -0.59
C ARG A 478 -14.83 -17.37 -0.67
N GLY A 479 -13.58 -17.72 -0.95
CA GLY A 479 -13.16 -19.12 -1.03
C GLY A 479 -13.98 -19.95 -2.01
N GLY A 480 -14.42 -19.36 -3.12
CA GLY A 480 -15.27 -19.98 -4.13
C GLY A 480 -16.76 -20.04 -3.75
N GLU A 481 -17.16 -19.51 -2.59
CA GLU A 481 -18.57 -19.46 -2.17
C GLU A 481 -19.16 -18.07 -2.37
N LEU A 482 -20.39 -18.02 -2.92
CA LEU A 482 -21.16 -16.80 -3.09
C LEU A 482 -21.87 -16.44 -1.77
N LEU A 483 -21.45 -15.33 -1.18
CA LEU A 483 -22.07 -14.75 0.01
C LEU A 483 -23.12 -13.71 -0.42
N ARG A 484 -24.30 -13.75 0.19
CA ARG A 484 -25.39 -12.81 -0.08
C ARG A 484 -25.81 -12.09 1.19
N PHE A 485 -25.88 -10.76 1.13
CA PHE A 485 -26.29 -9.92 2.24
C PHE A 485 -27.39 -8.96 1.83
N SER A 486 -28.26 -8.57 2.78
CA SER A 486 -29.08 -7.40 2.58
C SER A 486 -28.20 -6.14 2.49
N PRO A 487 -28.38 -5.24 1.51
CA PRO A 487 -27.59 -4.00 1.42
C PRO A 487 -27.67 -3.16 2.69
N LEU A 488 -28.79 -3.22 3.43
CA LEU A 488 -28.98 -2.52 4.69
C LEU A 488 -28.06 -2.98 5.84
N ARG A 489 -27.47 -4.17 5.71
CA ARG A 489 -26.49 -4.69 6.70
C ARG A 489 -25.08 -4.21 6.42
N LEU A 490 -24.80 -3.65 5.25
CA LEU A 490 -23.47 -3.20 4.87
C LEU A 490 -23.22 -1.81 5.45
N GLY A 491 -22.28 -1.70 6.38
CA GLY A 491 -21.93 -0.45 7.04
C GLY A 491 -21.02 0.42 6.17
N ALA A 492 -19.83 -0.04 5.89
CA ALA A 492 -18.74 0.71 5.25
C ALA A 492 -18.46 0.19 3.84
N VAL A 493 -19.29 0.63 2.86
CA VAL A 493 -19.12 0.28 1.43
C VAL A 493 -19.23 1.51 0.54
N ASP A 494 -18.29 1.62 -0.41
CA ASP A 494 -18.29 2.62 -1.47
C ASP A 494 -18.69 2.00 -2.81
N THR A 495 -19.12 2.84 -3.76
CA THR A 495 -19.28 2.44 -5.17
C THR A 495 -17.91 2.40 -5.85
N VAL A 496 -17.59 1.34 -6.63
CA VAL A 496 -16.25 1.14 -7.19
C VAL A 496 -16.24 0.94 -8.70
N TYR A 497 -16.56 1.98 -9.44
CA TYR A 497 -16.30 2.01 -10.89
C TYR A 497 -14.82 2.28 -11.19
N ALA A 498 -14.21 3.16 -10.41
CA ALA A 498 -12.78 3.45 -10.43
C ALA A 498 -12.19 3.30 -9.02
N MET A 499 -10.89 3.07 -8.92
CA MET A 499 -10.19 3.03 -7.62
C MET A 499 -8.79 3.61 -7.72
N THR A 500 -8.20 3.96 -6.57
CA THR A 500 -6.80 4.37 -6.57
C THR A 500 -5.89 3.17 -6.79
N ILE A 501 -4.73 3.41 -7.40
CA ILE A 501 -3.67 2.41 -7.56
C ILE A 501 -3.30 1.79 -6.21
N HIS A 502 -3.25 2.59 -5.14
CA HIS A 502 -3.02 2.09 -3.77
C HIS A 502 -4.08 1.07 -3.31
N LYS A 503 -5.37 1.38 -3.52
CA LYS A 503 -6.46 0.46 -3.16
C LYS A 503 -6.49 -0.82 -4.03
N SER A 504 -5.83 -0.81 -5.19
CA SER A 504 -5.72 -1.98 -6.07
C SER A 504 -4.63 -2.97 -5.66
N GLN A 505 -3.77 -2.63 -4.67
CA GLN A 505 -2.76 -3.54 -4.15
C GLN A 505 -3.39 -4.86 -3.69
N GLY A 506 -2.70 -5.97 -3.95
CA GLY A 506 -3.27 -7.31 -3.74
C GLY A 506 -4.38 -7.70 -4.72
N SER A 507 -4.84 -6.83 -5.65
CA SER A 507 -5.84 -7.14 -6.68
C SER A 507 -5.20 -7.23 -8.06
N GLN A 508 -5.87 -7.94 -8.97
CA GLN A 508 -5.50 -7.99 -10.40
C GLN A 508 -6.77 -8.06 -11.24
N PHE A 509 -6.73 -7.52 -12.45
CA PHE A 509 -7.84 -7.42 -13.38
C PHE A 509 -7.41 -7.95 -14.75
N ASP A 510 -8.33 -8.50 -15.53
CA ASP A 510 -8.00 -8.94 -16.89
C ASP A 510 -7.55 -7.73 -17.74
N THR A 511 -8.31 -6.63 -17.68
CA THR A 511 -7.97 -5.34 -18.26
C THR A 511 -7.82 -4.30 -17.18
N ALA A 512 -6.67 -3.67 -17.06
CA ALA A 512 -6.45 -2.48 -16.22
C ALA A 512 -6.28 -1.24 -17.10
N ALA A 513 -7.16 -0.26 -16.91
CA ALA A 513 -7.02 1.06 -17.51
C ALA A 513 -6.41 2.01 -16.47
N VAL A 514 -5.23 2.53 -16.75
CA VAL A 514 -4.43 3.36 -15.82
C VAL A 514 -4.41 4.78 -16.34
N LEU A 515 -4.84 5.72 -15.52
CA LEU A 515 -4.80 7.15 -15.81
C LEU A 515 -3.67 7.81 -15.03
N LEU A 516 -2.70 8.36 -15.74
CA LEU A 516 -1.61 9.11 -15.16
C LEU A 516 -2.02 10.56 -14.91
N PRO A 517 -1.60 11.16 -13.80
CA PRO A 517 -1.80 12.57 -13.51
C PRO A 517 -0.77 13.42 -14.29
N ASP A 518 -0.85 14.73 -14.08
CA ASP A 518 0.13 15.69 -14.57
C ASP A 518 1.57 15.29 -14.20
N PRO A 519 2.57 15.51 -15.08
CA PRO A 519 3.97 15.17 -14.83
C PRO A 519 4.56 15.79 -13.56
N SER A 520 4.06 16.94 -13.13
CA SER A 520 4.49 17.62 -11.90
C SER A 520 3.95 16.97 -10.63
N SER A 521 2.96 16.09 -10.74
CA SER A 521 2.34 15.42 -9.61
C SER A 521 3.35 14.53 -8.85
N ARG A 522 3.50 14.77 -7.55
CA ARG A 522 4.48 14.07 -6.71
C ARG A 522 4.11 12.63 -6.39
N ILE A 523 2.83 12.27 -6.48
CA ILE A 523 2.40 10.89 -6.30
C ILE A 523 2.86 10.02 -7.48
N LEU A 524 3.17 10.65 -8.61
CA LEU A 524 3.63 9.98 -9.82
C LEU A 524 5.08 9.53 -9.63
N THR A 525 5.24 8.30 -9.17
CA THR A 525 6.53 7.66 -8.90
C THR A 525 6.68 6.36 -9.66
N ARG A 526 7.91 5.86 -9.73
CA ARG A 526 8.25 4.58 -10.36
C ARG A 526 7.44 3.42 -9.79
N GLU A 527 7.36 3.36 -8.47
CA GLU A 527 6.64 2.31 -7.75
C GLU A 527 5.13 2.39 -7.97
N LEU A 528 4.58 3.61 -8.12
CA LEU A 528 3.18 3.81 -8.47
C LEU A 528 2.89 3.26 -9.86
N LEU A 529 3.69 3.68 -10.86
CA LEU A 529 3.52 3.23 -12.25
C LEU A 529 3.74 1.71 -12.37
N TYR A 530 4.79 1.19 -11.74
CA TYR A 530 5.04 -0.26 -11.69
C TYR A 530 3.87 -1.04 -11.08
N THR A 531 3.37 -0.56 -9.93
CA THR A 531 2.21 -1.19 -9.28
C THR A 531 0.99 -1.17 -10.18
N ALA A 532 0.70 -0.04 -10.84
CA ALA A 532 -0.44 0.11 -11.73
C ALA A 532 -0.38 -0.85 -12.93
N VAL A 533 0.75 -0.89 -13.62
CA VAL A 533 0.99 -1.75 -14.79
C VAL A 533 0.83 -3.23 -14.43
N THR A 534 1.35 -3.63 -13.29
CA THR A 534 1.29 -5.03 -12.81
C THR A 534 -0.08 -5.45 -12.27
N ARG A 535 -1.09 -4.57 -12.30
CA ARG A 535 -2.50 -4.97 -12.01
C ARG A 535 -3.17 -5.65 -13.19
N ALA A 536 -2.68 -5.43 -14.41
CA ALA A 536 -3.20 -6.07 -15.62
C ALA A 536 -2.75 -7.53 -15.71
N ARG A 537 -3.67 -8.42 -16.06
CA ARG A 537 -3.38 -9.84 -16.35
C ARG A 537 -3.22 -10.09 -17.85
N ARG A 538 -4.07 -9.46 -18.68
CA ARG A 538 -4.18 -9.72 -20.12
C ARG A 538 -3.99 -8.45 -20.94
N GLU A 539 -4.59 -7.34 -20.52
CA GLU A 539 -4.58 -6.08 -21.26
C GLU A 539 -4.32 -4.90 -20.31
N LEU A 540 -3.36 -4.09 -20.68
CA LEU A 540 -3.07 -2.80 -20.06
C LEU A 540 -3.46 -1.68 -21.02
N ILE A 541 -4.28 -0.77 -20.55
CA ILE A 541 -4.53 0.50 -21.22
C ILE A 541 -3.89 1.59 -20.36
N LEU A 542 -2.90 2.29 -20.89
CA LEU A 542 -2.24 3.39 -20.20
C LEU A 542 -2.65 4.70 -20.89
N VAL A 543 -3.15 5.66 -20.12
CA VAL A 543 -3.46 7.01 -20.58
C VAL A 543 -2.60 7.99 -19.81
N GLY A 544 -1.84 8.79 -20.53
CA GLY A 544 -0.93 9.78 -19.95
C GLY A 544 0.12 10.20 -20.96
N THR A 545 0.58 11.44 -20.85
CA THR A 545 1.59 11.99 -21.75
C THR A 545 2.93 11.28 -21.61
N GLU A 546 3.80 11.39 -22.60
CA GLU A 546 5.16 10.84 -22.53
C GLU A 546 5.93 11.45 -21.35
N GLU A 547 5.74 12.75 -21.13
CA GLU A 547 6.35 13.47 -20.02
C GLU A 547 5.94 12.87 -18.65
N ALA A 548 4.65 12.49 -18.50
CA ALA A 548 4.17 11.85 -17.28
C ALA A 548 4.80 10.46 -17.09
N VAL A 549 4.92 9.68 -18.17
CA VAL A 549 5.57 8.37 -18.11
C VAL A 549 7.05 8.51 -17.71
N ARG A 550 7.79 9.41 -18.36
CA ARG A 550 9.20 9.67 -18.07
C ARG A 550 9.39 10.15 -16.62
N ALA A 551 8.60 11.14 -16.19
CA ALA A 551 8.63 11.66 -14.83
C ALA A 551 8.37 10.57 -13.79
N ALA A 552 7.42 9.65 -14.04
CA ALA A 552 7.17 8.51 -13.17
C ALA A 552 8.40 7.61 -13.05
N VAL A 553 8.98 7.21 -14.18
CA VAL A 553 10.12 6.26 -14.21
C VAL A 553 11.37 6.84 -13.57
N GLU A 554 11.65 8.12 -13.79
CA GLU A 554 12.81 8.83 -13.24
C GLU A 554 12.70 9.14 -11.75
N ARG A 555 11.48 9.14 -11.19
CA ARG A 555 11.21 9.51 -9.81
C ARG A 555 10.96 8.29 -8.92
N PRO A 556 11.98 7.73 -8.26
CA PRO A 556 11.76 6.69 -7.24
C PRO A 556 11.07 7.28 -6.02
N VAL A 557 10.34 6.45 -5.27
CA VAL A 557 9.80 6.86 -3.96
C VAL A 557 10.97 7.20 -3.05
N ALA A 558 11.09 8.49 -2.72
CA ALA A 558 12.08 8.97 -1.77
C ALA A 558 11.49 8.90 -0.35
N ARG A 559 11.93 7.92 0.44
CA ARG A 559 11.58 7.81 1.86
C ARG A 559 12.86 7.77 2.68
N ALA A 560 12.96 8.68 3.63
CA ALA A 560 14.08 8.71 4.57
C ALA A 560 13.93 7.52 5.55
N SER A 561 14.86 6.57 5.48
CA SER A 561 14.97 5.40 6.36
C SER A 561 16.43 5.09 6.59
N GLY A 562 16.82 4.81 7.83
CA GLY A 562 18.16 4.35 8.22
C GLY A 562 18.27 2.84 8.34
N LEU A 563 17.17 2.09 8.10
CA LEU A 563 17.14 0.64 8.29
C LEU A 563 18.13 -0.08 7.37
N ARG A 564 18.25 0.35 6.11
CA ARG A 564 19.24 -0.22 5.16
C ARG A 564 20.66 -0.11 5.67
N GLU A 565 21.06 1.07 6.15
CA GLU A 565 22.39 1.31 6.70
C GLU A 565 22.66 0.40 7.91
N ARG A 566 21.67 0.21 8.78
CA ARG A 566 21.78 -0.66 9.96
C ARG A 566 21.84 -2.16 9.63
N LEU A 567 21.27 -2.57 8.50
CA LEU A 567 21.27 -3.97 8.06
C LEU A 567 22.54 -4.35 7.26
N TRP A 568 23.11 -3.42 6.49
CA TRP A 568 24.11 -3.69 5.48
C TRP A 568 25.40 -2.84 5.62
N GLY A 569 25.38 -1.74 6.42
CA GLY A 569 26.53 -0.87 6.73
C GLY A 569 27.26 -1.37 7.93
#